data_38c3da64d847f4e8f2d109c98b8114d3
#
_entry.id   38c3da64d847f4e8f2d109c98b8114d3
#
_cell.length_a   1.000
_cell.length_b   1.000
_cell.length_c   1.000
_cell.angle_alpha   90.00
_cell.angle_beta   90.00
_cell.angle_gamma   90.00
#
_symmetry.space_group_name_H-M   'P 1'
#
loop_
_entity.id
_entity.type
_entity.pdbx_description
1 polymer ?
#
loop_
_entity_poly.entity_id
_entity_poly.type
_entity_poly.pdbx_seq_one_letter_code
_entity_poly.pdbx_strand_id
1 'polypeptide(L)'
;MGNASKDKGARAVRPLRSQAERRAAIAAGKSSREPKIVKGEAVAKTAKPAAAVAEGKALGGPQAEPETALVVRAALTQALKANKRLRAISGIVEAAVTAALTPPPLLKFPPAPAKQGAKPSEEVAFMHLSDTQLGKETATYNSEVGCRRILDFFHKCIRLTEIRRNGATIKEVHLALGGDMIEGETIFGHQPHLIDQCVYDQACATAPTVIVEGILLLLANFERVKVVCVPGNHGRSGDKHGTNHPRSNWDNVVYSTVKAMLLGPPSAPRKDPELKRLEIVLADDFFVVDRIYDWGLLVVHGDQINGGGGGFPLAGTVKKMVGWSDALDSAWDYMYFGHFHTYQSGTLNHRQWY
;
A
#
# COMPACT_ATOMS: atom_id res chain seq x y z
N MET A 1 -45.01 37.26 25.28
CA MET A 1 -44.68 35.84 25.06
C MET A 1 -43.42 35.83 24.21
N GLY A 2 -42.28 35.71 24.88
CA GLY A 2 -40.97 35.76 24.23
C GLY A 2 -40.44 34.39 23.94
N ASN A 3 -39.99 34.17 22.73
CA ASN A 3 -39.36 32.95 22.30
C ASN A 3 -37.84 33.19 22.27
N ALA A 4 -37.11 32.64 23.24
CA ALA A 4 -35.66 32.71 23.34
C ALA A 4 -35.04 31.67 22.42
N SER A 5 -34.41 32.12 21.34
CA SER A 5 -33.52 31.38 20.48
C SER A 5 -32.26 30.96 21.27
N LYS A 6 -32.01 29.66 21.42
CA LYS A 6 -30.77 29.12 22.00
C LYS A 6 -29.65 29.22 20.95
N ASP A 7 -28.80 30.15 21.18
CA ASP A 7 -27.51 30.31 20.50
C ASP A 7 -26.65 29.08 20.78
N LYS A 8 -26.33 28.27 19.71
CA LYS A 8 -25.40 27.16 19.80
C LYS A 8 -24.00 27.70 19.71
N GLY A 9 -23.32 27.78 20.84
CA GLY A 9 -21.98 28.30 21.01
C GLY A 9 -21.00 27.78 19.93
N ALA A 10 -20.42 28.74 19.24
CA ALA A 10 -19.29 28.53 18.35
C ALA A 10 -18.14 27.92 19.16
N ARG A 11 -17.71 26.72 18.80
CA ARG A 11 -16.53 26.07 19.36
C ARG A 11 -15.32 26.91 19.00
N ALA A 12 -14.68 27.52 19.98
CA ALA A 12 -13.46 28.30 19.81
C ALA A 12 -12.39 27.42 19.17
N VAL A 13 -11.94 27.78 17.97
CA VAL A 13 -10.84 27.10 17.26
C VAL A 13 -9.57 27.40 18.05
N ARG A 14 -8.99 26.39 18.69
CA ARG A 14 -7.67 26.51 19.33
C ARG A 14 -6.62 26.79 18.27
N PRO A 15 -5.65 27.68 18.52
CA PRO A 15 -4.55 27.92 17.59
C PRO A 15 -3.77 26.62 17.36
N LEU A 16 -3.44 26.33 16.12
CA LEU A 16 -2.69 25.14 15.74
C LEU A 16 -1.30 25.17 16.37
N ARG A 17 -0.90 24.08 17.03
CA ARG A 17 0.45 23.91 17.58
C ARG A 17 1.51 24.10 16.49
N SER A 18 2.66 24.63 16.85
CA SER A 18 3.78 24.81 15.93
C SER A 18 4.25 23.45 15.37
N GLN A 19 4.90 23.45 14.21
CA GLN A 19 5.42 22.24 13.58
C GLN A 19 6.42 21.49 14.47
N ALA A 20 7.22 22.24 15.26
CA ALA A 20 8.16 21.67 16.21
C ALA A 20 7.45 20.93 17.36
N GLU A 21 6.38 21.52 17.93
CA GLU A 21 5.58 20.89 18.98
C GLU A 21 4.86 19.64 18.48
N ARG A 22 4.38 19.65 17.23
CA ARG A 22 3.77 18.48 16.59
C ARG A 22 4.76 17.33 16.41
N ARG A 23 5.99 17.64 15.98
CA ARG A 23 7.09 16.66 15.85
C ARG A 23 7.47 16.04 17.19
N ALA A 24 7.57 16.86 18.24
CA ALA A 24 7.87 16.39 19.59
C ALA A 24 6.78 15.43 20.12
N ALA A 25 5.51 15.74 19.95
CA ALA A 25 4.40 14.91 20.38
C ALA A 25 4.35 13.54 19.63
N ILE A 26 4.67 13.53 18.34
CA ILE A 26 4.73 12.32 17.54
C ILE A 26 5.94 11.44 17.93
N ALA A 27 7.11 12.07 18.21
CA ALA A 27 8.32 11.38 18.66
C ALA A 27 8.18 10.80 20.06
N ALA A 28 7.50 11.49 20.98
CA ALA A 28 7.29 11.03 22.36
C ALA A 28 6.44 9.75 22.48
N GLY A 29 5.72 9.37 21.43
CA GLY A 29 5.03 8.08 21.37
C GLY A 29 5.94 6.85 21.20
N LYS A 30 7.28 7.02 21.15
CA LYS A 30 8.26 5.92 21.17
C LYS A 30 8.48 5.45 22.61
N SER A 31 7.76 4.40 23.01
CA SER A 31 7.99 3.71 24.28
C SER A 31 9.38 3.08 24.31
N SER A 32 10.19 3.45 25.30
CA SER A 32 11.45 2.81 25.64
C SER A 32 11.19 1.43 26.24
N ARG A 33 11.24 0.37 25.44
CA ARG A 33 11.45 -1.01 25.92
C ARG A 33 12.35 -1.72 24.92
N GLU A 34 13.61 -1.90 25.32
CA GLU A 34 14.54 -2.80 24.66
C GLU A 34 14.05 -4.25 24.79
N PRO A 35 14.04 -5.05 23.71
CA PRO A 35 13.76 -6.48 23.83
C PRO A 35 15.01 -7.21 24.33
N LYS A 36 14.87 -7.98 25.39
CA LYS A 36 15.89 -8.97 25.84
C LYS A 36 16.04 -10.06 24.79
N ILE A 37 17.24 -10.18 24.25
CA ILE A 37 17.62 -11.27 23.34
C ILE A 37 17.79 -12.54 24.16
N VAL A 38 16.95 -13.54 23.89
CA VAL A 38 17.15 -14.91 24.37
C VAL A 38 17.93 -15.65 23.26
N LYS A 39 19.18 -16.02 23.55
CA LYS A 39 20.00 -16.86 22.66
C LYS A 39 19.45 -18.28 22.69
N GLY A 40 18.90 -18.75 21.59
CA GLY A 40 18.59 -20.15 21.32
C GLY A 40 19.68 -20.76 20.43
N GLU A 41 20.41 -21.74 20.94
CA GLU A 41 21.44 -22.46 20.18
C GLU A 41 20.82 -23.35 19.10
N ALA A 42 21.31 -23.18 17.88
CA ALA A 42 20.97 -24.04 16.75
C ALA A 42 21.99 -25.17 16.67
N VAL A 43 21.55 -26.42 16.88
CA VAL A 43 22.36 -27.60 16.60
C VAL A 43 22.03 -28.09 15.19
N ALA A 44 22.92 -27.82 14.26
CA ALA A 44 22.92 -28.43 12.94
C ALA A 44 23.76 -29.72 12.99
N LYS A 45 23.15 -30.88 12.74
CA LYS A 45 23.88 -32.12 12.45
C LYS A 45 23.80 -32.40 10.97
N THR A 46 24.91 -32.20 10.29
CA THR A 46 25.18 -32.66 8.93
C THR A 46 25.55 -34.14 8.95
N ALA A 47 24.81 -34.96 8.21
CA ALA A 47 25.21 -36.35 7.93
C ALA A 47 25.86 -36.41 6.54
N LYS A 48 27.10 -36.89 6.48
CA LYS A 48 27.83 -37.24 5.25
C LYS A 48 27.39 -38.64 4.74
N PRO A 49 27.35 -38.88 3.41
CA PRO A 49 27.14 -40.20 2.87
C PRO A 49 28.48 -40.99 2.87
N ALA A 50 28.43 -42.21 3.35
CA ALA A 50 29.53 -43.19 3.21
C ALA A 50 29.22 -44.10 2.03
N ALA A 51 30.14 -44.17 1.07
CA ALA A 51 30.18 -45.16 0.04
C ALA A 51 30.97 -46.37 0.55
N ALA A 52 30.43 -47.56 0.39
CA ALA A 52 31.21 -48.81 0.44
C ALA A 52 30.65 -49.80 -0.55
N VAL A 53 31.48 -50.12 -1.52
CA VAL A 53 31.32 -51.24 -2.47
C VAL A 53 31.87 -52.49 -1.77
N ALA A 54 31.13 -53.61 -1.80
CA ALA A 54 31.67 -54.95 -1.56
C ALA A 54 30.89 -55.96 -2.40
N GLU A 55 31.63 -56.68 -3.23
CA GLU A 55 31.24 -57.85 -4.04
C GLU A 55 30.95 -59.05 -3.13
N GLY A 56 30.05 -59.94 -3.57
CA GLY A 56 30.11 -61.33 -3.12
C GLY A 56 28.86 -62.19 -3.19
N LYS A 57 28.80 -63.03 -4.21
CA LYS A 57 28.22 -64.40 -4.32
C LYS A 57 26.72 -64.62 -4.07
N ALA A 58 26.13 -65.10 -5.16
CA ALA A 58 24.80 -65.68 -5.24
C ALA A 58 24.73 -67.05 -4.49
N LEU A 59 23.62 -67.24 -3.74
CA LEU A 59 23.01 -68.55 -3.45
C LEU A 59 21.48 -68.32 -3.31
N GLY A 60 20.72 -69.11 -4.08
CA GLY A 60 19.27 -68.96 -4.22
C GLY A 60 18.48 -69.45 -3.00
N GLY A 61 17.54 -68.67 -2.61
CA GLY A 61 16.41 -68.92 -1.72
C GLY A 61 15.36 -67.83 -2.00
N PRO A 62 14.09 -67.92 -1.58
CA PRO A 62 13.15 -66.90 -1.81
C PRO A 62 13.68 -65.60 -1.16
N GLN A 63 14.16 -64.70 -2.02
CA GLN A 63 14.77 -63.44 -1.58
C GLN A 63 13.68 -62.58 -0.95
N ALA A 64 13.82 -62.35 0.35
CA ALA A 64 13.10 -61.24 0.99
C ALA A 64 13.42 -59.96 0.20
N GLU A 65 12.40 -59.23 -0.22
CA GLU A 65 12.61 -57.93 -0.89
C GLU A 65 13.55 -57.09 -0.03
N PRO A 66 14.58 -56.48 -0.63
CA PRO A 66 15.51 -55.68 0.16
C PRO A 66 14.73 -54.56 0.90
N GLU A 67 15.07 -54.35 2.14
CA GLU A 67 14.40 -53.40 3.05
C GLU A 67 14.22 -52.00 2.41
N THR A 68 15.15 -51.62 1.55
CA THR A 68 15.08 -50.43 0.71
C THR A 68 13.91 -50.44 -0.28
N ALA A 69 13.56 -51.61 -0.86
CA ALA A 69 12.44 -51.74 -1.79
C ALA A 69 11.08 -51.59 -1.08
N LEU A 70 10.98 -52.11 0.13
CA LEU A 70 9.80 -51.91 1.01
C LEU A 70 9.59 -50.46 1.41
N VAL A 71 10.67 -49.77 1.77
CA VAL A 71 10.61 -48.32 2.12
C VAL A 71 10.22 -47.48 0.91
N VAL A 72 10.79 -47.72 -0.26
CA VAL A 72 10.43 -47.00 -1.50
C VAL A 72 8.97 -47.26 -1.89
N ARG A 73 8.50 -48.51 -1.77
CA ARG A 73 7.12 -48.92 -2.09
C ARG A 73 6.13 -48.26 -1.11
N ALA A 74 6.46 -48.14 0.18
CA ALA A 74 5.67 -47.43 1.17
C ALA A 74 5.62 -45.93 0.87
N ALA A 75 6.76 -45.31 0.57
CA ALA A 75 6.86 -43.91 0.20
C ALA A 75 6.05 -43.57 -1.07
N LEU A 76 6.16 -44.45 -2.10
CA LEU A 76 5.37 -44.31 -3.35
C LEU A 76 3.87 -44.41 -3.07
N THR A 77 3.46 -45.38 -2.24
CA THR A 77 2.05 -45.56 -1.86
C THR A 77 1.53 -44.34 -1.12
N GLN A 78 2.34 -43.75 -0.23
CA GLN A 78 1.99 -42.54 0.51
C GLN A 78 1.90 -41.32 -0.43
N ALA A 79 2.83 -41.18 -1.38
CA ALA A 79 2.81 -40.14 -2.40
C ALA A 79 1.57 -40.23 -3.31
N LEU A 80 1.19 -41.45 -3.72
CA LEU A 80 -0.01 -41.69 -4.51
C LEU A 80 -1.29 -41.34 -3.73
N LYS A 81 -1.37 -41.67 -2.44
CA LYS A 81 -2.48 -41.28 -1.57
C LYS A 81 -2.56 -39.77 -1.41
N ALA A 82 -1.42 -39.09 -1.22
CA ALA A 82 -1.34 -37.65 -1.13
C ALA A 82 -1.80 -36.96 -2.44
N ASN A 83 -1.35 -37.49 -3.59
CA ASN A 83 -1.75 -36.98 -4.92
C ASN A 83 -3.25 -37.16 -5.18
N LYS A 84 -3.83 -38.29 -4.75
CA LYS A 84 -5.29 -38.52 -4.82
C LYS A 84 -6.07 -37.54 -3.94
N ARG A 85 -5.56 -37.24 -2.74
CA ARG A 85 -6.15 -36.19 -1.85
C ARG A 85 -6.06 -34.80 -2.48
N LEU A 86 -4.91 -34.42 -3.04
CA LEU A 86 -4.72 -33.14 -3.71
C LEU A 86 -5.68 -32.97 -4.90
N ARG A 87 -5.86 -34.02 -5.72
CA ARG A 87 -6.83 -33.97 -6.83
C ARG A 87 -8.27 -33.83 -6.35
N ALA A 88 -8.62 -34.49 -5.24
CA ALA A 88 -9.97 -34.36 -4.65
C ALA A 88 -10.20 -32.92 -4.11
N ILE A 89 -9.19 -32.33 -3.44
CA ILE A 89 -9.26 -30.95 -2.96
C ILE A 89 -9.34 -29.97 -4.14
N SER A 90 -8.53 -30.18 -5.19
CA SER A 90 -8.59 -29.35 -6.41
C SER A 90 -10.00 -29.37 -7.02
N GLY A 91 -10.61 -30.54 -7.16
CA GLY A 91 -11.98 -30.65 -7.68
C GLY A 91 -13.03 -29.94 -6.81
N ILE A 92 -12.88 -30.00 -5.47
CA ILE A 92 -13.75 -29.26 -4.55
C ILE A 92 -13.56 -27.75 -4.70
N VAL A 93 -12.31 -27.29 -4.80
CA VAL A 93 -11.99 -25.87 -4.99
C VAL A 93 -12.52 -25.39 -6.34
N GLU A 94 -12.30 -26.13 -7.43
CA GLU A 94 -12.84 -25.80 -8.74
C GLU A 94 -14.37 -25.73 -8.76
N ALA A 95 -15.04 -26.67 -8.11
CA ALA A 95 -16.49 -26.66 -7.99
C ALA A 95 -16.99 -25.47 -7.17
N ALA A 96 -16.31 -25.14 -6.07
CA ALA A 96 -16.63 -23.99 -5.22
C ALA A 96 -16.41 -22.67 -5.97
N VAL A 97 -15.30 -22.53 -6.69
CA VAL A 97 -15.00 -21.35 -7.50
C VAL A 97 -16.02 -21.21 -8.64
N THR A 98 -16.36 -22.33 -9.32
CA THR A 98 -17.36 -22.31 -10.39
C THR A 98 -18.73 -21.93 -9.85
N ALA A 99 -19.13 -22.45 -8.69
CA ALA A 99 -20.38 -22.09 -8.04
C ALA A 99 -20.40 -20.60 -7.60
N ALA A 100 -19.27 -20.10 -7.10
CA ALA A 100 -19.13 -18.69 -6.70
C ALA A 100 -19.10 -17.73 -7.90
N LEU A 101 -18.59 -18.18 -9.04
CA LEU A 101 -18.53 -17.42 -10.30
C LEU A 101 -19.82 -17.57 -11.14
N THR A 102 -20.67 -18.53 -10.81
CA THR A 102 -21.98 -18.67 -11.47
C THR A 102 -22.86 -17.52 -10.99
N PRO A 103 -23.20 -16.53 -11.83
CA PRO A 103 -24.06 -15.45 -11.37
C PRO A 103 -25.39 -16.05 -10.91
N PRO A 104 -25.92 -15.60 -9.76
CA PRO A 104 -27.26 -16.00 -9.35
C PRO A 104 -28.24 -15.66 -10.49
N PRO A 105 -29.31 -16.44 -10.68
CA PRO A 105 -30.29 -16.15 -11.70
C PRO A 105 -30.71 -14.69 -11.55
N LEU A 106 -30.63 -13.93 -12.64
CA LEU A 106 -30.98 -12.52 -12.67
C LEU A 106 -32.42 -12.39 -12.15
N LEU A 107 -32.54 -12.05 -10.88
CA LEU A 107 -33.80 -11.61 -10.34
C LEU A 107 -34.18 -10.35 -11.13
N LYS A 108 -35.23 -10.43 -11.93
CA LYS A 108 -35.81 -9.27 -12.60
C LYS A 108 -36.44 -8.38 -11.55
N PHE A 109 -35.64 -7.54 -10.93
CA PHE A 109 -36.19 -6.47 -10.12
C PHE A 109 -36.85 -5.46 -11.06
N PRO A 110 -38.07 -5.00 -10.75
CA PRO A 110 -38.61 -3.85 -11.44
C PRO A 110 -37.59 -2.70 -11.28
N PRO A 111 -37.34 -1.90 -12.32
CA PRO A 111 -36.47 -0.75 -12.20
C PRO A 111 -36.93 0.09 -11.02
N ALA A 112 -36.00 0.45 -10.11
CA ALA A 112 -36.31 1.36 -9.04
C ALA A 112 -36.94 2.62 -9.66
N PRO A 113 -38.05 3.13 -9.11
CA PRO A 113 -38.67 4.35 -9.64
C PRO A 113 -37.57 5.43 -9.66
N ALA A 114 -37.30 5.99 -10.83
CA ALA A 114 -36.37 7.09 -10.97
C ALA A 114 -36.80 8.17 -9.98
N LYS A 115 -35.90 8.55 -9.05
CA LYS A 115 -36.16 9.68 -8.14
C LYS A 115 -36.23 10.93 -9.03
N GLN A 116 -37.44 11.28 -9.45
CA GLN A 116 -37.66 12.51 -10.20
C GLN A 116 -37.26 13.68 -9.31
N GLY A 117 -36.28 14.45 -9.72
CA GLY A 117 -35.99 15.77 -9.18
C GLY A 117 -34.89 15.89 -8.13
N ALA A 118 -34.17 14.86 -7.73
CA ALA A 118 -32.99 15.05 -6.92
C ALA A 118 -31.84 15.59 -7.80
N LYS A 119 -31.30 16.77 -7.46
CA LYS A 119 -30.05 17.24 -8.06
C LYS A 119 -28.97 16.16 -7.81
N PRO A 120 -28.12 15.85 -8.82
CA PRO A 120 -26.99 14.95 -8.61
C PRO A 120 -26.18 15.43 -7.38
N SER A 121 -25.78 14.50 -6.50
CA SER A 121 -24.88 14.84 -5.42
C SER A 121 -23.56 15.34 -5.99
N GLU A 122 -22.98 16.36 -5.39
CA GLU A 122 -21.63 16.79 -5.72
C GLU A 122 -20.65 15.94 -4.91
N GLU A 123 -19.71 15.29 -5.60
CA GLU A 123 -18.73 14.39 -5.00
C GLU A 123 -17.33 14.73 -5.51
N VAL A 124 -16.31 14.41 -4.72
CA VAL A 124 -14.89 14.50 -5.08
C VAL A 124 -14.33 13.08 -5.14
N ALA A 125 -13.60 12.75 -6.19
CA ALA A 125 -12.91 11.48 -6.28
C ALA A 125 -11.64 11.52 -5.43
N PHE A 126 -11.39 10.47 -4.63
CA PHE A 126 -10.14 10.30 -3.92
C PHE A 126 -9.46 9.02 -4.41
N MET A 127 -8.19 9.11 -4.78
CA MET A 127 -7.38 8.02 -5.29
C MET A 127 -6.12 7.88 -4.43
N HIS A 128 -5.80 6.67 -3.99
CA HIS A 128 -4.61 6.38 -3.19
C HIS A 128 -3.70 5.41 -3.95
N LEU A 129 -2.49 5.85 -4.29
CA LEU A 129 -1.44 5.06 -4.92
C LEU A 129 -0.24 5.02 -3.99
N SER A 130 0.17 3.82 -3.58
CA SER A 130 1.27 3.59 -2.65
C SER A 130 2.03 2.32 -3.04
N ASP A 131 3.25 2.16 -2.53
CA ASP A 131 4.02 0.91 -2.60
C ASP A 131 4.23 0.38 -4.02
N THR A 132 4.42 1.28 -4.97
CA THR A 132 4.69 0.88 -6.36
C THR A 132 6.06 0.22 -6.51
N GLN A 133 7.03 0.60 -5.66
CA GLN A 133 8.37 0.03 -5.60
C GLN A 133 9.01 -0.16 -6.99
N LEU A 134 8.92 0.89 -7.83
CA LEU A 134 9.58 0.88 -9.14
C LEU A 134 11.08 0.68 -8.98
N GLY A 135 11.66 -0.16 -9.81
CA GLY A 135 13.03 -0.63 -9.68
C GLY A 135 13.16 -2.02 -9.07
N LYS A 136 12.16 -2.53 -8.36
CA LYS A 136 12.16 -3.88 -7.81
C LYS A 136 12.11 -4.93 -8.92
N GLU A 137 12.97 -5.95 -8.79
CA GLU A 137 12.98 -7.09 -9.70
C GLU A 137 12.59 -8.39 -8.98
N THR A 138 11.63 -9.10 -9.55
CA THR A 138 11.20 -10.43 -9.13
C THR A 138 10.84 -11.25 -10.37
N ALA A 139 10.49 -12.53 -10.20
CA ALA A 139 10.05 -13.39 -11.31
C ALA A 139 8.81 -12.85 -12.07
N THR A 140 8.02 -11.95 -11.46
CA THR A 140 6.74 -11.47 -12.02
C THR A 140 6.59 -9.95 -11.98
N TYR A 141 7.62 -9.23 -11.54
CA TYR A 141 7.60 -7.78 -11.40
C TYR A 141 8.96 -7.19 -11.76
N ASN A 142 8.94 -6.11 -12.51
CA ASN A 142 10.05 -5.23 -12.85
C ASN A 142 9.50 -3.82 -13.13
N SER A 143 10.35 -2.85 -13.43
CA SER A 143 9.94 -1.47 -13.69
C SER A 143 8.94 -1.34 -14.86
N GLU A 144 9.08 -2.11 -15.94
CA GLU A 144 8.13 -2.11 -17.05
C GLU A 144 6.73 -2.56 -16.62
N VAL A 145 6.67 -3.67 -15.87
CA VAL A 145 5.40 -4.19 -15.31
C VAL A 145 4.81 -3.18 -14.33
N GLY A 146 5.65 -2.55 -13.51
CA GLY A 146 5.25 -1.51 -12.56
C GLY A 146 4.61 -0.31 -13.26
N CYS A 147 5.27 0.25 -14.26
CA CYS A 147 4.76 1.38 -15.05
C CYS A 147 3.39 1.04 -15.68
N ARG A 148 3.27 -0.12 -16.31
CA ARG A 148 2.00 -0.57 -16.89
C ARG A 148 0.90 -0.68 -15.84
N ARG A 149 1.18 -1.25 -14.65
CA ARG A 149 0.20 -1.36 -13.55
C ARG A 149 -0.23 -0.01 -12.99
N ILE A 150 0.69 0.96 -12.93
CA ILE A 150 0.39 2.33 -12.51
C ILE A 150 -0.57 2.99 -13.51
N LEU A 151 -0.31 2.90 -14.80
CA LEU A 151 -1.23 3.44 -15.82
C LEU A 151 -2.58 2.72 -15.80
N ASP A 152 -2.59 1.40 -15.64
CA ASP A 152 -3.82 0.62 -15.45
C ASP A 152 -4.63 1.09 -14.22
N PHE A 153 -3.96 1.46 -13.12
CA PHE A 153 -4.60 2.04 -11.96
C PHE A 153 -5.33 3.33 -12.32
N PHE A 154 -4.67 4.28 -13.00
CA PHE A 154 -5.30 5.54 -13.42
C PHE A 154 -6.50 5.30 -14.34
N HIS A 155 -6.35 4.46 -15.36
CA HIS A 155 -7.45 4.12 -16.26
C HIS A 155 -8.64 3.48 -15.52
N LYS A 156 -8.39 2.57 -14.58
CA LYS A 156 -9.45 1.95 -13.77
C LYS A 156 -10.16 2.96 -12.88
N CYS A 157 -9.40 3.85 -12.22
CA CYS A 157 -9.97 4.89 -11.37
C CYS A 157 -10.84 5.87 -12.19
N ILE A 158 -10.38 6.29 -13.34
CA ILE A 158 -11.16 7.14 -14.27
C ILE A 158 -12.45 6.41 -14.68
N ARG A 159 -12.34 5.14 -15.09
CA ARG A 159 -13.51 4.34 -15.49
C ARG A 159 -14.53 4.19 -14.35
N LEU A 160 -14.08 3.96 -13.12
CA LEU A 160 -14.96 3.87 -11.96
C LEU A 160 -15.65 5.23 -11.69
N THR A 161 -14.91 6.33 -11.85
CA THR A 161 -15.47 7.68 -11.73
C THR A 161 -16.53 7.95 -12.80
N GLU A 162 -16.30 7.54 -14.04
CA GLU A 162 -17.30 7.66 -15.13
C GLU A 162 -18.59 6.88 -14.79
N ILE A 163 -18.47 5.68 -14.25
CA ILE A 163 -19.63 4.90 -13.80
C ILE A 163 -20.38 5.67 -12.69
N ARG A 164 -19.65 6.27 -11.74
CA ARG A 164 -20.25 7.03 -10.63
C ARG A 164 -20.92 8.33 -11.11
N ARG A 165 -20.39 8.96 -12.15
CA ARG A 165 -20.97 10.17 -12.78
C ARG A 165 -22.38 9.99 -13.33
N ASN A 166 -22.86 8.75 -13.51
CA ASN A 166 -24.26 8.50 -13.85
C ASN A 166 -25.24 8.92 -12.72
N GLY A 167 -24.74 9.08 -11.49
CA GLY A 167 -25.58 9.46 -10.34
C GLY A 167 -25.05 10.64 -9.53
N ALA A 168 -23.85 11.13 -9.83
CA ALA A 168 -23.19 12.20 -9.10
C ALA A 168 -22.44 13.15 -10.05
N THR A 169 -22.26 14.40 -9.62
CA THR A 169 -21.38 15.35 -10.30
C THR A 169 -19.99 15.25 -9.68
N ILE A 170 -18.99 14.78 -10.44
CA ILE A 170 -17.61 14.60 -9.97
C ILE A 170 -16.67 15.36 -10.89
N LYS A 171 -16.24 16.55 -10.45
CA LYS A 171 -15.39 17.48 -11.19
C LYS A 171 -13.96 17.51 -10.70
N GLU A 172 -13.74 17.13 -9.45
CA GLU A 172 -12.48 17.21 -8.73
C GLU A 172 -11.98 15.83 -8.34
N VAL A 173 -10.65 15.66 -8.42
CA VAL A 173 -9.97 14.47 -7.94
C VAL A 173 -8.79 14.84 -7.06
N HIS A 174 -8.66 14.17 -5.92
CA HIS A 174 -7.48 14.18 -5.08
C HIS A 174 -6.73 12.86 -5.25
N LEU A 175 -5.45 12.95 -5.62
CA LEU A 175 -4.53 11.82 -5.72
C LEU A 175 -3.56 11.86 -4.53
N ALA A 176 -3.60 10.86 -3.68
CA ALA A 176 -2.60 10.66 -2.64
C ALA A 176 -1.51 9.71 -3.15
N LEU A 177 -0.26 10.18 -3.21
CA LEU A 177 0.94 9.37 -3.42
C LEU A 177 1.49 9.00 -2.05
N GLY A 178 1.24 7.76 -1.63
CA GLY A 178 1.39 7.27 -0.26
C GLY A 178 2.81 6.81 0.12
N GLY A 179 3.83 7.13 -0.67
CA GLY A 179 5.21 6.71 -0.43
C GLY A 179 5.57 5.36 -1.03
N ASP A 180 6.86 5.02 -0.96
CA ASP A 180 7.46 3.84 -1.57
C ASP A 180 7.17 3.75 -3.08
N MET A 181 7.29 4.91 -3.76
CA MET A 181 7.15 4.98 -5.21
C MET A 181 8.27 4.21 -5.91
N ILE A 182 9.44 4.19 -5.29
CA ILE A 182 10.62 3.46 -5.77
C ILE A 182 11.04 2.37 -4.79
N GLU A 183 11.78 1.37 -5.27
CA GLU A 183 12.38 0.33 -4.41
C GLU A 183 13.56 0.87 -3.60
N GLY A 184 14.36 1.77 -4.17
CA GLY A 184 15.61 2.24 -3.58
C GLY A 184 16.72 1.18 -3.63
N GLU A 185 17.82 1.40 -2.85
CA GLU A 185 18.99 0.52 -2.88
C GLU A 185 19.58 0.22 -1.49
N THR A 186 19.14 0.93 -0.43
CA THR A 186 19.91 0.98 0.83
C THR A 186 19.17 0.47 2.06
N ILE A 187 17.89 0.13 1.93
CA ILE A 187 17.04 -0.26 3.08
C ILE A 187 17.31 -1.70 3.53
N PHE A 188 17.64 -2.59 2.59
CA PHE A 188 17.94 -4.00 2.86
C PHE A 188 19.30 -4.38 2.27
N GLY A 189 20.10 -5.16 3.01
CA GLY A 189 21.47 -5.50 2.61
C GLY A 189 21.62 -6.25 1.26
N HIS A 190 20.55 -6.82 0.74
CA HIS A 190 20.53 -7.52 -0.56
C HIS A 190 19.76 -6.77 -1.65
N GLN A 191 19.20 -5.62 -1.36
CA GLN A 191 18.36 -4.83 -2.26
C GLN A 191 19.05 -4.52 -3.60
N PRO A 192 20.35 -4.13 -3.68
CA PRO A 192 21.00 -3.85 -4.95
C PRO A 192 21.07 -5.05 -5.92
N HIS A 193 20.82 -6.26 -5.47
CA HIS A 193 20.77 -7.47 -6.30
C HIS A 193 19.34 -7.84 -6.74
N LEU A 194 18.35 -7.08 -6.32
CA LEU A 194 16.92 -7.33 -6.55
C LEU A 194 16.23 -6.12 -7.21
N ILE A 195 17.02 -5.34 -7.96
CA ILE A 195 16.56 -4.16 -8.70
C ILE A 195 16.96 -4.28 -10.17
N ASP A 196 16.11 -3.82 -11.06
CA ASP A 196 16.33 -3.74 -12.50
C ASP A 196 16.84 -2.38 -12.96
N GLN A 197 16.84 -1.37 -12.07
CA GLN A 197 17.29 -0.01 -12.32
C GLN A 197 18.01 0.55 -11.10
N CYS A 198 19.02 1.38 -11.30
CA CYS A 198 19.65 2.11 -10.20
C CYS A 198 18.70 3.17 -9.62
N VAL A 199 18.96 3.62 -8.38
CA VAL A 199 18.08 4.57 -7.68
C VAL A 199 17.89 5.89 -8.44
N TYR A 200 18.90 6.34 -9.20
CA TYR A 200 18.78 7.54 -10.04
C TYR A 200 17.76 7.36 -11.16
N ASP A 201 17.81 6.23 -11.87
CA ASP A 201 16.85 5.93 -12.94
C ASP A 201 15.44 5.77 -12.37
N GLN A 202 15.32 5.09 -11.22
CA GLN A 202 14.06 4.97 -10.50
C GLN A 202 13.48 6.35 -10.17
N ALA A 203 14.26 7.22 -9.50
CA ALA A 203 13.77 8.46 -8.89
C ALA A 203 13.74 9.66 -9.84
N CYS A 204 14.61 9.71 -10.84
CA CYS A 204 14.74 10.89 -11.72
C CYS A 204 14.15 10.66 -13.12
N ALA A 205 13.88 9.41 -13.52
CA ALA A 205 13.38 9.08 -14.84
C ALA A 205 12.08 8.26 -14.78
N THR A 206 12.14 7.01 -14.33
CA THR A 206 11.04 6.05 -14.48
C THR A 206 9.79 6.45 -13.68
N ALA A 207 9.94 6.64 -12.36
CA ALA A 207 8.80 6.98 -11.50
C ALA A 207 8.19 8.36 -11.86
N PRO A 208 8.97 9.45 -12.04
CA PRO A 208 8.40 10.73 -12.44
C PRO A 208 7.66 10.66 -13.77
N THR A 209 8.19 9.96 -14.75
CA THR A 209 7.58 9.88 -16.09
C THR A 209 6.20 9.24 -16.05
N VAL A 210 6.07 8.06 -15.42
CA VAL A 210 4.78 7.36 -15.36
C VAL A 210 3.76 8.08 -14.47
N ILE A 211 4.22 8.74 -13.39
CA ILE A 211 3.33 9.55 -12.54
C ILE A 211 2.83 10.79 -13.28
N VAL A 212 3.71 11.47 -14.03
CA VAL A 212 3.32 12.61 -14.89
C VAL A 212 2.28 12.18 -15.90
N GLU A 213 2.48 11.05 -16.60
CA GLU A 213 1.51 10.51 -17.55
C GLU A 213 0.14 10.25 -16.87
N GLY A 214 0.15 9.64 -15.69
CA GLY A 214 -1.06 9.42 -14.88
C GLY A 214 -1.75 10.74 -14.49
N ILE A 215 -1.02 11.77 -14.07
CA ILE A 215 -1.59 13.08 -13.73
C ILE A 215 -2.16 13.77 -14.97
N LEU A 216 -1.53 13.65 -16.14
CA LEU A 216 -2.06 14.17 -17.39
C LEU A 216 -3.38 13.48 -17.78
N LEU A 217 -3.50 12.17 -17.55
CA LEU A 217 -4.78 11.46 -17.70
C LEU A 217 -5.86 12.01 -16.76
N LEU A 218 -5.51 12.34 -15.51
CA LEU A 218 -6.46 12.97 -14.58
C LEU A 218 -6.85 14.37 -15.05
N LEU A 219 -5.90 15.18 -15.51
CA LEU A 219 -6.16 16.51 -16.06
C LEU A 219 -7.05 16.46 -17.30
N ALA A 220 -7.01 15.40 -18.08
CA ALA A 220 -7.89 15.21 -19.23
C ALA A 220 -9.35 14.86 -18.82
N ASN A 221 -9.56 14.37 -17.59
CA ASN A 221 -10.86 13.84 -17.14
C ASN A 221 -11.51 14.61 -15.98
N PHE A 222 -10.81 15.55 -15.36
CA PHE A 222 -11.31 16.32 -14.21
C PHE A 222 -11.06 17.81 -14.40
N GLU A 223 -11.96 18.63 -13.86
CA GLU A 223 -11.83 20.09 -13.88
C GLU A 223 -10.77 20.58 -12.88
N ARG A 224 -10.55 19.85 -11.76
CA ARG A 224 -9.53 20.14 -10.76
C ARG A 224 -8.82 18.86 -10.34
N VAL A 225 -7.50 18.94 -10.22
CA VAL A 225 -6.64 17.85 -9.78
C VAL A 225 -5.75 18.34 -8.65
N LYS A 226 -5.83 17.68 -7.51
CA LYS A 226 -4.94 17.90 -6.38
C LYS A 226 -4.14 16.63 -6.12
N VAL A 227 -2.82 16.79 -5.98
CA VAL A 227 -1.90 15.70 -5.68
C VAL A 227 -1.26 15.98 -4.32
N VAL A 228 -1.37 15.05 -3.39
CA VAL A 228 -0.70 15.11 -2.09
C VAL A 228 0.32 13.98 -1.98
N CYS A 229 1.53 14.28 -1.53
CA CYS A 229 2.66 13.38 -1.60
C CYS A 229 3.29 13.21 -0.21
N VAL A 230 3.44 11.96 0.24
CA VAL A 230 4.15 11.62 1.49
C VAL A 230 5.30 10.67 1.19
N PRO A 231 6.45 10.76 1.89
CA PRO A 231 7.58 9.87 1.67
C PRO A 231 7.36 8.52 2.36
N GLY A 232 7.83 7.45 1.73
CA GLY A 232 7.88 6.11 2.28
C GLY A 232 9.24 5.75 2.91
N ASN A 233 9.40 4.49 3.27
CA ASN A 233 10.65 4.03 3.89
C ASN A 233 11.69 3.52 2.88
N HIS A 234 11.29 3.04 1.71
CA HIS A 234 12.20 2.58 0.66
C HIS A 234 13.02 3.71 0.04
N GLY A 235 12.46 4.91 -0.01
CA GLY A 235 13.15 6.11 -0.50
C GLY A 235 14.15 6.75 0.48
N ARG A 236 14.41 6.21 1.66
CA ARG A 236 15.35 6.79 2.64
C ARG A 236 16.76 6.82 2.09
N SER A 237 17.45 7.94 2.30
CA SER A 237 18.85 8.14 1.88
C SER A 237 19.90 7.61 2.87
N GLY A 238 19.49 6.98 3.95
CA GLY A 238 20.36 6.46 5.02
C GLY A 238 19.88 5.12 5.55
N ASP A 239 20.54 4.64 6.60
CA ASP A 239 20.23 3.36 7.24
C ASP A 239 18.78 3.24 7.66
N LYS A 240 18.25 2.02 7.63
CA LYS A 240 16.89 1.65 8.03
C LYS A 240 16.46 2.24 9.38
N HIS A 241 17.39 2.41 10.30
CA HIS A 241 17.16 2.93 11.65
C HIS A 241 17.64 4.37 11.85
N GLY A 242 18.16 5.01 10.80
CA GLY A 242 18.64 6.39 10.84
C GLY A 242 17.47 7.38 10.98
N THR A 243 17.69 8.44 11.76
CA THR A 243 16.77 9.58 11.87
C THR A 243 17.11 10.61 10.81
N ASN A 244 16.67 10.39 9.58
CA ASN A 244 16.83 11.38 8.52
C ASN A 244 15.70 12.42 8.57
N HIS A 245 15.99 13.60 8.06
CA HIS A 245 14.93 14.60 7.82
C HIS A 245 13.91 14.00 6.85
N PRO A 246 12.59 14.13 7.07
CA PRO A 246 11.57 13.54 6.20
C PRO A 246 11.74 13.89 4.72
N ARG A 247 12.24 15.09 4.42
CA ARG A 247 12.51 15.52 3.04
C ARG A 247 13.81 14.94 2.43
N SER A 248 14.69 14.35 3.22
CA SER A 248 15.88 13.63 2.74
C SER A 248 15.48 12.21 2.36
N ASN A 249 14.71 12.10 1.28
CA ASN A 249 14.08 10.87 0.82
C ASN A 249 13.95 10.89 -0.71
N TRP A 250 14.23 9.79 -1.38
CA TRP A 250 14.15 9.67 -2.83
C TRP A 250 12.73 9.82 -3.37
N ASP A 251 11.69 9.46 -2.62
CA ASP A 251 10.32 9.77 -3.02
C ASP A 251 10.11 11.29 -3.17
N ASN A 252 10.73 12.10 -2.30
CA ASN A 252 10.68 13.55 -2.46
C ASN A 252 11.42 14.07 -3.71
N VAL A 253 12.44 13.34 -4.17
CA VAL A 253 13.10 13.61 -5.47
C VAL A 253 12.11 13.29 -6.60
N VAL A 254 11.45 12.14 -6.57
CA VAL A 254 10.37 11.78 -7.51
C VAL A 254 9.32 12.89 -7.57
N TYR A 255 8.75 13.27 -6.43
CA TYR A 255 7.66 14.26 -6.37
C TYR A 255 8.10 15.66 -6.81
N SER A 256 9.34 16.05 -6.46
CA SER A 256 9.90 17.32 -6.90
C SER A 256 10.16 17.33 -8.42
N THR A 257 10.59 16.20 -8.97
CA THR A 257 10.77 16.02 -10.42
C THR A 257 9.43 16.07 -11.14
N VAL A 258 8.41 15.35 -10.66
CA VAL A 258 7.02 15.42 -11.19
C VAL A 258 6.51 16.86 -11.19
N LYS A 259 6.68 17.56 -10.06
CA LYS A 259 6.26 18.95 -9.93
C LYS A 259 6.99 19.86 -10.93
N ALA A 260 8.31 19.69 -11.08
CA ALA A 260 9.09 20.47 -12.03
C ALA A 260 8.74 20.15 -13.50
N MET A 261 8.46 18.89 -13.84
CA MET A 261 8.04 18.48 -15.17
C MET A 261 6.69 19.09 -15.55
N LEU A 262 5.73 19.16 -14.64
CA LEU A 262 4.39 19.67 -14.88
C LEU A 262 4.31 21.19 -14.75
N LEU A 263 4.80 21.75 -13.65
CA LEU A 263 4.62 23.16 -13.30
C LEU A 263 5.82 24.04 -13.65
N GLY A 264 6.93 23.44 -14.10
CA GLY A 264 8.22 24.12 -14.29
C GLY A 264 8.97 24.33 -12.98
N PRO A 265 10.28 24.61 -13.03
CA PRO A 265 11.05 24.94 -11.84
C PRO A 265 10.61 26.30 -11.28
N PRO A 266 10.82 26.57 -9.97
CA PRO A 266 10.45 27.85 -9.34
C PRO A 266 11.03 29.09 -10.04
N SER A 267 12.22 28.96 -10.65
CA SER A 267 12.91 30.01 -11.42
C SER A 267 12.24 30.30 -12.78
N ALA A 268 11.51 29.35 -13.34
CA ALA A 268 10.85 29.44 -14.65
C ALA A 268 9.54 28.66 -14.66
N PRO A 269 8.50 29.11 -13.92
CA PRO A 269 7.23 28.40 -13.85
C PRO A 269 6.54 28.39 -15.20
N ARG A 270 5.92 27.26 -15.55
CA ARG A 270 5.10 27.13 -16.75
C ARG A 270 3.84 27.98 -16.63
N LYS A 271 3.50 28.67 -17.70
CA LYS A 271 2.35 29.57 -17.76
C LYS A 271 1.14 28.98 -18.48
N ASP A 272 1.15 27.68 -18.70
CA ASP A 272 0.07 26.96 -19.35
C ASP A 272 -1.23 27.11 -18.54
N PRO A 273 -2.32 27.62 -19.14
CA PRO A 273 -3.60 27.82 -18.46
C PRO A 273 -4.18 26.54 -17.87
N GLU A 274 -3.98 25.41 -18.54
CA GLU A 274 -4.47 24.10 -18.09
C GLU A 274 -3.82 23.63 -16.78
N LEU A 275 -2.62 24.10 -16.49
CA LEU A 275 -1.90 23.75 -15.24
C LEU A 275 -2.39 24.54 -14.02
N LYS A 276 -3.19 25.61 -14.21
CA LYS A 276 -3.77 26.37 -13.09
C LYS A 276 -4.76 25.56 -12.25
N ARG A 277 -5.29 24.48 -12.81
CA ARG A 277 -6.21 23.55 -12.16
C ARG A 277 -5.53 22.35 -11.49
N LEU A 278 -4.18 22.33 -11.51
CA LEU A 278 -3.33 21.35 -10.84
C LEU A 278 -2.67 21.95 -9.60
N GLU A 279 -2.87 21.31 -8.47
CA GLU A 279 -2.17 21.59 -7.22
C GLU A 279 -1.31 20.38 -6.84
N ILE A 280 -0.03 20.57 -6.49
CA ILE A 280 0.87 19.52 -6.01
C ILE A 280 1.46 19.93 -4.67
N VAL A 281 1.08 19.20 -3.62
CA VAL A 281 1.49 19.41 -2.23
C VAL A 281 2.46 18.32 -1.82
N LEU A 282 3.70 18.70 -1.52
CA LEU A 282 4.70 17.81 -0.95
C LEU A 282 4.69 17.94 0.57
N ALA A 283 4.69 16.81 1.27
CA ALA A 283 4.78 16.81 2.72
C ALA A 283 6.11 17.43 3.19
N ASP A 284 6.04 18.32 4.17
CA ASP A 284 7.21 18.79 4.92
C ASP A 284 7.64 17.81 6.00
N ASP A 285 6.76 16.87 6.33
CA ASP A 285 6.93 15.81 7.31
C ASP A 285 6.59 14.46 6.67
N PHE A 286 6.45 13.40 7.45
CA PHE A 286 6.03 12.07 6.98
C PHE A 286 4.50 11.93 6.80
N PHE A 287 3.74 13.01 6.87
CA PHE A 287 2.29 13.03 6.70
C PHE A 287 1.79 14.29 6.01
N VAL A 288 0.59 14.21 5.45
CA VAL A 288 -0.23 15.33 4.99
C VAL A 288 -1.65 15.15 5.53
N VAL A 289 -2.27 16.23 5.99
CA VAL A 289 -3.72 16.29 6.20
C VAL A 289 -4.32 17.03 5.03
N ASP A 290 -4.96 16.30 4.15
CA ASP A 290 -5.72 16.85 3.04
C ASP A 290 -7.17 17.18 3.46
N ARG A 291 -7.85 18.04 2.71
CA ARG A 291 -9.24 18.41 2.96
C ARG A 291 -10.10 18.17 1.74
N ILE A 292 -11.19 17.43 1.95
CA ILE A 292 -12.26 17.28 0.98
C ILE A 292 -13.56 17.69 1.71
N TYR A 293 -14.14 18.82 1.33
CA TYR A 293 -15.21 19.47 2.09
C TYR A 293 -14.79 19.69 3.55
N ASP A 294 -15.60 19.25 4.50
CA ASP A 294 -15.33 19.33 5.94
C ASP A 294 -14.49 18.15 6.47
N TRP A 295 -14.20 17.15 5.62
CA TRP A 295 -13.47 15.97 6.03
C TRP A 295 -11.96 16.14 5.92
N GLY A 296 -11.26 15.79 7.00
CA GLY A 296 -9.80 15.71 7.02
C GLY A 296 -9.32 14.31 6.66
N LEU A 297 -8.42 14.23 5.69
CA LEU A 297 -7.82 12.98 5.22
C LEU A 297 -6.34 12.99 5.61
N LEU A 298 -5.97 12.18 6.62
CA LEU A 298 -4.59 11.98 7.03
C LEU A 298 -3.95 10.94 6.11
N VAL A 299 -2.98 11.37 5.31
CA VAL A 299 -2.17 10.48 4.47
C VAL A 299 -0.82 10.31 5.12
N VAL A 300 -0.40 9.07 5.36
CA VAL A 300 0.91 8.68 5.88
C VAL A 300 1.39 7.47 5.09
N HIS A 301 2.69 7.16 5.12
CA HIS A 301 3.13 5.91 4.49
C HIS A 301 2.76 4.68 5.33
N GLY A 302 2.96 4.71 6.65
CA GLY A 302 2.59 3.62 7.55
C GLY A 302 3.77 2.95 8.26
N ASP A 303 5.01 3.18 7.86
CA ASP A 303 6.23 2.61 8.47
C ASP A 303 6.44 3.01 9.94
N GLN A 304 5.75 4.05 10.41
CA GLN A 304 5.71 4.45 11.81
C GLN A 304 4.76 3.57 12.66
N ILE A 305 3.92 2.76 12.02
CA ILE A 305 2.96 1.87 12.70
C ILE A 305 3.70 0.59 13.06
N ASN A 306 4.02 0.41 14.34
CA ASN A 306 4.74 -0.77 14.81
C ASN A 306 3.75 -1.82 15.33
N GLY A 307 3.94 -3.07 14.91
CA GLY A 307 3.19 -4.20 15.43
C GLY A 307 4.04 -5.46 15.38
N GLY A 308 3.99 -6.28 16.42
CA GLY A 308 4.77 -7.51 16.51
C GLY A 308 4.13 -8.67 15.75
N GLY A 309 4.94 -9.59 15.25
CA GLY A 309 4.51 -10.96 14.99
C GLY A 309 4.03 -11.32 13.59
N GLY A 310 4.41 -10.61 12.53
CA GLY A 310 4.26 -11.11 11.15
C GLY A 310 2.86 -11.01 10.53
N GLY A 311 1.94 -10.27 11.14
CA GLY A 311 0.62 -9.94 10.61
C GLY A 311 0.37 -8.43 10.58
N PHE A 312 -0.80 -8.02 10.09
CA PHE A 312 -1.20 -6.61 10.12
C PHE A 312 -1.22 -6.08 11.57
N PRO A 313 -0.56 -4.93 11.86
CA PRO A 313 -0.38 -4.44 13.23
C PRO A 313 -1.60 -3.66 13.75
N LEU A 314 -2.74 -4.31 13.90
CA LEU A 314 -3.99 -3.68 14.33
C LEU A 314 -3.83 -2.85 15.63
N ALA A 315 -3.19 -3.42 16.64
CA ALA A 315 -2.94 -2.71 17.90
C ALA A 315 -2.01 -1.49 17.73
N GLY A 316 -1.01 -1.60 16.86
CA GLY A 316 -0.14 -0.50 16.47
C GLY A 316 -0.89 0.60 15.75
N THR A 317 -1.77 0.24 14.81
CA THR A 317 -2.64 1.16 14.08
C THR A 317 -3.53 1.95 15.03
N VAL A 318 -4.27 1.26 15.91
CA VAL A 318 -5.13 1.91 16.91
C VAL A 318 -4.32 2.87 17.81
N LYS A 319 -3.16 2.42 18.30
CA LYS A 319 -2.27 3.27 19.12
C LYS A 319 -1.82 4.53 18.38
N LYS A 320 -1.46 4.41 17.09
CA LYS A 320 -1.04 5.56 16.27
C LYS A 320 -2.20 6.49 15.97
N MET A 321 -3.38 5.97 15.67
CA MET A 321 -4.58 6.77 15.48
C MET A 321 -4.85 7.68 16.69
N VAL A 322 -4.79 7.12 17.91
CA VAL A 322 -4.97 7.90 19.14
C VAL A 322 -3.88 8.96 19.28
N GLY A 323 -2.60 8.59 19.14
CA GLY A 323 -1.48 9.53 19.29
C GLY A 323 -1.48 10.63 18.23
N TRP A 324 -1.79 10.31 16.97
CA TRP A 324 -1.88 11.32 15.92
C TRP A 324 -3.14 12.19 16.03
N SER A 325 -4.23 11.66 16.60
CA SER A 325 -5.41 12.47 16.89
C SER A 325 -5.12 13.56 17.90
N ASP A 326 -4.34 13.26 18.92
CA ASP A 326 -3.89 14.24 19.91
C ASP A 326 -2.87 15.22 19.30
N ALA A 327 -1.84 14.70 18.64
CA ALA A 327 -0.76 15.50 18.06
C ALA A 327 -1.21 16.46 16.94
N LEU A 328 -2.27 16.11 16.21
CA LEU A 328 -2.83 16.90 15.11
C LEU A 328 -4.12 17.62 15.48
N ASP A 329 -4.39 17.80 16.76
CA ASP A 329 -5.59 18.48 17.28
C ASP A 329 -6.91 17.93 16.68
N SER A 330 -6.94 16.61 16.42
CA SER A 330 -8.09 15.92 15.81
C SER A 330 -8.50 16.48 14.43
N ALA A 331 -7.56 17.04 13.67
CA ALA A 331 -7.83 17.69 12.38
C ALA A 331 -8.13 16.74 11.23
N TRP A 332 -8.38 15.45 11.49
CA TRP A 332 -8.63 14.43 10.47
C TRP A 332 -9.72 13.43 10.89
N ASP A 333 -10.37 12.84 9.90
CA ASP A 333 -11.48 11.89 10.05
C ASP A 333 -11.14 10.53 9.42
N TYR A 334 -10.39 10.54 8.32
CA TYR A 334 -9.97 9.36 7.57
C TYR A 334 -8.45 9.27 7.53
N MET A 335 -7.90 8.05 7.67
CA MET A 335 -6.47 7.79 7.56
C MET A 335 -6.22 6.80 6.43
N TYR A 336 -5.34 7.18 5.51
CA TYR A 336 -4.89 6.34 4.40
C TYR A 336 -3.40 6.04 4.55
N PHE A 337 -3.04 4.76 4.42
CA PHE A 337 -1.64 4.34 4.50
C PHE A 337 -1.37 3.07 3.68
N GLY A 338 -0.11 2.88 3.24
CA GLY A 338 0.43 1.74 2.55
C GLY A 338 1.29 0.85 3.45
N HIS A 339 2.52 0.54 3.01
CA HIS A 339 3.59 -0.14 3.75
C HIS A 339 3.38 -1.64 4.01
N PHE A 340 2.18 -2.05 4.35
CA PHE A 340 1.92 -3.44 4.76
C PHE A 340 1.57 -4.35 3.58
N HIS A 341 1.40 -3.80 2.39
CA HIS A 341 1.03 -4.51 1.14
C HIS A 341 -0.20 -5.42 1.31
N THR A 342 -1.05 -5.09 2.26
CA THR A 342 -2.26 -5.87 2.57
C THR A 342 -3.40 -4.89 2.83
N TYR A 343 -4.47 -5.02 2.03
CA TYR A 343 -5.66 -4.20 2.25
C TYR A 343 -6.29 -4.51 3.61
N GLN A 344 -6.46 -3.48 4.39
CA GLN A 344 -7.19 -3.51 5.66
C GLN A 344 -8.00 -2.23 5.79
N SER A 345 -9.12 -2.32 6.47
CA SER A 345 -9.90 -1.16 6.85
C SER A 345 -10.55 -1.37 8.21
N GLY A 346 -10.82 -0.29 8.88
CA GLY A 346 -11.47 -0.37 10.18
C GLY A 346 -11.94 0.98 10.68
N THR A 347 -12.63 0.96 11.82
CA THR A 347 -13.17 2.15 12.46
C THR A 347 -12.78 2.18 13.92
N LEU A 348 -12.30 3.32 14.39
CA LEU A 348 -12.08 3.60 15.79
C LEU A 348 -12.81 4.90 16.17
N ASN A 349 -13.80 4.77 17.06
CA ASN A 349 -14.71 5.86 17.37
C ASN A 349 -15.43 6.35 16.09
N HIS A 350 -15.21 7.59 15.69
CA HIS A 350 -15.76 8.19 14.46
C HIS A 350 -14.75 8.27 13.30
N ARG A 351 -13.52 7.75 13.50
CA ARG A 351 -12.45 7.77 12.48
C ARG A 351 -12.33 6.43 11.79
N GLN A 352 -12.00 6.49 10.51
CA GLN A 352 -11.80 5.30 9.69
C GLN A 352 -10.38 5.27 9.15
N TRP A 353 -9.85 4.06 8.89
CA TRP A 353 -8.58 3.87 8.19
C TRP A 353 -8.73 2.88 7.03
N TYR A 354 -7.85 3.06 6.07
CA TYR A 354 -7.77 2.25 4.86
C TYR A 354 -6.32 1.95 4.51
#